data_6ce0fa710c825d7f53c3dbc9250d1c53
#
_entry.id   6ce0fa710c825d7f53c3dbc9250d1c53
#
_cell.length_a   1.000
_cell.length_b   1.000
_cell.length_c   1.000
_cell.angle_alpha   90.00
_cell.angle_beta   90.00
_cell.angle_gamma   90.00
#
_symmetry.space_group_name_H-M   'P 1'
#
loop_
_entity.id
_entity.type
_entity.pdbx_description
1 polymer ?
#
loop_
_entity_poly.entity_id
_entity_poly.type
_entity_poly.pdbx_seq_one_letter_code
_entity_poly.pdbx_strand_id
1 'polypeptide(L)'
;VRLIFVDSSLELIPKTIHHHVDVIKSSRIRRKKIEEMLLEDYLHYRAIRKLRNAEKRGRPDIIHRCLLLALDSQLFDEIFVHTIADKIIWVNKNTRLPRTYERFRGLMEKLFKTGKIEINGKVLLEILNYKLEDVLKGKVVVLSENGEKDKFCKHVVTANTICIGAFPKGNFEEETLNTFKKANAKFVRFDDKSCSSLYSTCMVICCINSINGV
;
A
#
# COMPACT_ATOMS: atom_id res chain seq x y z
N VAL A 1 5.50 4.42 16.11
CA VAL A 1 5.80 4.84 14.72
C VAL A 1 4.65 4.47 13.81
N ARG A 2 4.26 5.39 12.93
CA ARG A 2 3.24 5.16 11.90
C ARG A 2 3.90 4.67 10.60
N LEU A 3 3.33 3.63 9.98
CA LEU A 3 3.72 3.16 8.66
C LEU A 3 2.60 3.44 7.66
N ILE A 4 2.94 4.02 6.51
CA ILE A 4 2.00 4.26 5.41
C ILE A 4 2.57 3.64 4.14
N PHE A 5 1.83 2.71 3.55
CA PHE A 5 2.08 2.24 2.19
C PHE A 5 1.37 3.17 1.21
N VAL A 6 2.14 3.79 0.32
CA VAL A 6 1.68 4.92 -0.49
C VAL A 6 1.57 4.54 -1.96
N ASP A 7 0.61 5.12 -2.67
CA ASP A 7 0.28 4.83 -4.08
C ASP A 7 0.12 3.32 -4.33
N SER A 8 -0.42 2.62 -3.32
CA SER A 8 -0.50 1.17 -3.33
C SER A 8 -1.33 0.66 -4.51
N SER A 9 -0.79 -0.34 -5.21
CA SER A 9 -1.43 -0.99 -6.36
C SER A 9 -2.63 -1.84 -5.92
N LEU A 10 -3.57 -1.23 -5.22
CA LEU A 10 -4.76 -1.84 -4.63
C LEU A 10 -6.00 -1.01 -4.96
N GLU A 11 -6.83 -1.51 -5.85
CA GLU A 11 -8.05 -0.84 -6.29
C GLU A 11 -9.05 -1.84 -6.88
N LEU A 12 -10.31 -1.46 -6.94
CA LEU A 12 -11.31 -2.17 -7.75
C LEU A 12 -11.11 -1.86 -9.23
N ILE A 13 -11.65 -2.70 -10.10
CA ILE A 13 -11.57 -2.50 -11.54
C ILE A 13 -12.21 -1.14 -11.91
N PRO A 14 -11.46 -0.19 -12.51
CA PRO A 14 -11.98 1.11 -12.89
C PRO A 14 -13.10 1.01 -13.93
N LYS A 15 -14.12 1.85 -13.79
CA LYS A 15 -15.30 1.87 -14.70
C LYS A 15 -14.92 2.02 -16.17
N THR A 16 -13.84 2.74 -16.45
CA THR A 16 -13.36 3.01 -17.82
C THR A 16 -12.98 1.75 -18.60
N ILE A 17 -12.71 0.64 -17.93
CA ILE A 17 -12.32 -0.63 -18.55
C ILE A 17 -13.33 -1.77 -18.31
N HIS A 18 -14.50 -1.51 -17.74
CA HIS A 18 -15.53 -2.54 -17.49
C HIS A 18 -15.99 -3.26 -18.77
N HIS A 19 -15.95 -2.57 -19.91
CA HIS A 19 -16.31 -3.13 -21.22
C HIS A 19 -15.20 -4.00 -21.87
N HIS A 20 -14.01 -4.05 -21.26
CA HIS A 20 -12.91 -4.79 -21.85
C HIS A 20 -13.12 -6.31 -21.74
N VAL A 21 -12.77 -7.03 -22.82
CA VAL A 21 -13.00 -8.48 -22.93
C VAL A 21 -12.39 -9.29 -21.79
N ASP A 22 -11.18 -8.94 -21.34
CA ASP A 22 -10.50 -9.64 -20.24
C ASP A 22 -11.26 -9.45 -18.92
N VAL A 23 -11.78 -8.24 -18.68
CA VAL A 23 -12.58 -7.91 -17.50
C VAL A 23 -13.89 -8.68 -17.49
N ILE A 24 -14.62 -8.68 -18.62
CA ILE A 24 -15.88 -9.43 -18.76
C ILE A 24 -15.63 -10.94 -18.58
N LYS A 25 -14.55 -11.47 -19.17
CA LYS A 25 -14.18 -12.87 -19.04
C LYS A 25 -13.89 -13.25 -17.60
N SER A 26 -13.09 -12.45 -16.87
CA SER A 26 -12.75 -12.71 -15.47
C SER A 26 -13.98 -12.64 -14.56
N SER A 27 -14.90 -11.70 -14.79
CA SER A 27 -16.17 -11.59 -14.07
C SER A 27 -17.04 -12.85 -14.24
N ARG A 28 -17.16 -13.37 -15.46
CA ARG A 28 -17.90 -14.61 -15.75
C ARG A 28 -17.27 -15.83 -15.06
N ILE A 29 -15.95 -15.99 -15.13
CA ILE A 29 -15.22 -17.10 -14.50
C ILE A 29 -15.38 -17.04 -12.98
N ARG A 30 -15.22 -15.87 -12.40
CA ARG A 30 -15.32 -15.65 -10.94
C ARG A 30 -16.77 -15.57 -10.43
N ARG A 31 -17.77 -15.52 -11.34
CA ARG A 31 -19.19 -15.31 -11.02
C ARG A 31 -19.41 -14.13 -10.09
N LYS A 32 -18.72 -13.02 -10.37
CA LYS A 32 -18.71 -11.82 -9.54
C LYS A 32 -18.93 -10.56 -10.39
N LYS A 33 -19.59 -9.56 -9.82
CA LYS A 33 -19.78 -8.27 -10.47
C LYS A 33 -18.44 -7.57 -10.68
N ILE A 34 -18.25 -6.92 -11.82
CA ILE A 34 -16.98 -6.27 -12.20
C ILE A 34 -16.59 -5.20 -11.18
N GLU A 35 -17.57 -4.41 -10.74
CA GLU A 35 -17.38 -3.33 -9.75
C GLU A 35 -17.01 -3.82 -8.34
N GLU A 36 -17.08 -5.11 -8.08
CA GLU A 36 -16.72 -5.74 -6.80
C GLU A 36 -15.39 -6.51 -6.86
N MET A 37 -14.69 -6.45 -8.00
CA MET A 37 -13.46 -7.19 -8.22
C MET A 37 -12.24 -6.30 -8.13
N LEU A 38 -11.15 -6.79 -7.51
CA LEU A 38 -9.85 -6.14 -7.57
C LEU A 38 -9.27 -6.18 -8.99
N LEU A 39 -8.57 -5.11 -9.34
CA LEU A 39 -7.76 -5.05 -10.55
C LEU A 39 -6.50 -5.91 -10.35
N GLU A 40 -6.25 -6.86 -11.25
CA GLU A 40 -5.13 -7.80 -11.17
C GLU A 40 -4.46 -7.94 -12.54
N ASP A 41 -3.15 -7.73 -12.62
CA ASP A 41 -2.41 -7.66 -13.88
C ASP A 41 -2.43 -9.00 -14.66
N TYR A 42 -2.33 -10.13 -13.97
CA TYR A 42 -2.37 -11.44 -14.61
C TYR A 42 -3.74 -11.79 -15.22
N LEU A 43 -4.83 -11.15 -14.81
CA LEU A 43 -6.17 -11.31 -15.37
C LEU A 43 -6.55 -10.20 -16.35
N HIS A 44 -6.08 -8.98 -16.11
CA HIS A 44 -6.57 -7.78 -16.77
C HIS A 44 -5.47 -7.01 -17.51
N TYR A 45 -4.34 -7.66 -17.82
CA TYR A 45 -3.14 -7.03 -18.40
C TYR A 45 -3.43 -6.11 -19.59
N ARG A 46 -4.19 -6.57 -20.58
CA ARG A 46 -4.51 -5.78 -21.77
C ARG A 46 -5.45 -4.61 -21.46
N ALA A 47 -6.33 -4.78 -20.48
CA ALA A 47 -7.22 -3.70 -20.03
C ALA A 47 -6.44 -2.63 -19.27
N ILE A 48 -5.51 -3.03 -18.38
CA ILE A 48 -4.68 -2.14 -17.60
C ILE A 48 -3.85 -1.22 -18.50
N ARG A 49 -3.32 -1.70 -19.61
CA ARG A 49 -2.54 -0.89 -20.56
C ARG A 49 -3.28 0.31 -21.12
N LYS A 50 -4.59 0.36 -21.03
CA LYS A 50 -5.44 1.51 -21.42
C LYS A 50 -5.62 2.53 -20.31
N LEU A 51 -5.14 2.25 -19.11
CA LEU A 51 -5.24 3.14 -17.97
C LEU A 51 -4.03 4.07 -17.89
N ARG A 52 -4.23 5.25 -17.32
CA ARG A 52 -3.13 6.12 -16.91
C ARG A 52 -2.31 5.42 -15.84
N ASN A 53 -0.98 5.57 -15.87
CA ASN A 53 -0.03 4.97 -14.93
C ASN A 53 -0.20 3.42 -14.84
N ALA A 54 -0.40 2.79 -15.99
CA ALA A 54 -0.63 1.34 -16.11
C ALA A 54 0.45 0.51 -15.40
N GLU A 55 1.71 0.98 -15.43
CA GLU A 55 2.88 0.33 -14.82
C GLU A 55 2.81 0.22 -13.30
N LYS A 56 1.94 0.99 -12.65
CA LYS A 56 1.74 1.00 -11.18
C LYS A 56 0.55 0.16 -10.73
N ARG A 57 -0.26 -0.35 -11.64
CA ARG A 57 -1.59 -0.89 -11.34
C ARG A 57 -1.64 -2.41 -11.39
N GLY A 58 -2.65 -2.98 -10.73
CA GLY A 58 -2.98 -4.40 -10.84
C GLY A 58 -2.07 -5.35 -10.07
N ARG A 59 -1.32 -4.88 -9.06
CA ARG A 59 -0.43 -5.70 -8.25
C ARG A 59 -0.77 -5.64 -6.75
N PRO A 60 -1.99 -6.04 -6.35
CA PRO A 60 -2.39 -6.08 -4.94
C PRO A 60 -1.60 -7.09 -4.10
N ASP A 61 -0.88 -8.02 -4.71
CA ASP A 61 0.04 -8.94 -4.04
C ASP A 61 1.23 -8.22 -3.38
N ILE A 62 1.65 -7.06 -3.90
CA ILE A 62 2.73 -6.26 -3.30
C ILE A 62 2.32 -5.80 -1.91
N ILE A 63 1.18 -5.11 -1.81
CA ILE A 63 0.70 -4.62 -0.52
C ILE A 63 0.34 -5.76 0.44
N HIS A 64 -0.17 -6.90 -0.07
CA HIS A 64 -0.44 -8.07 0.74
C HIS A 64 0.80 -8.54 1.50
N ARG A 65 1.92 -8.74 0.77
CA ARG A 65 3.19 -9.19 1.37
C ARG A 65 3.76 -8.18 2.35
N CYS A 66 3.72 -6.90 1.99
CA CYS A 66 4.19 -5.82 2.85
C CYS A 66 3.38 -5.73 4.16
N LEU A 67 2.05 -5.84 4.08
CA LEU A 67 1.19 -5.84 5.26
C LEU A 67 1.41 -7.06 6.16
N LEU A 68 1.60 -8.26 5.60
CA LEU A 68 1.93 -9.44 6.39
C LEU A 68 3.21 -9.22 7.20
N LEU A 69 4.27 -8.73 6.55
CA LEU A 69 5.54 -8.46 7.20
C LEU A 69 5.41 -7.36 8.28
N ALA A 70 4.74 -6.26 7.97
CA ALA A 70 4.56 -5.15 8.90
C ALA A 70 3.74 -5.56 10.14
N LEU A 71 2.67 -6.33 9.95
CA LEU A 71 1.82 -6.81 11.05
C LEU A 71 2.53 -7.87 11.90
N ASP A 72 3.29 -8.77 11.29
CA ASP A 72 4.05 -9.80 12.02
C ASP A 72 5.18 -9.17 12.86
N SER A 73 5.75 -8.05 12.44
CA SER A 73 6.81 -7.36 13.19
C SER A 73 6.35 -6.73 14.51
N GLN A 74 5.07 -6.38 14.61
CA GLN A 74 4.46 -5.67 15.76
C GLN A 74 5.14 -4.34 16.15
N LEU A 75 5.91 -3.73 15.25
CA LEU A 75 6.71 -2.52 15.52
C LEU A 75 5.96 -1.21 15.27
N PHE A 76 4.84 -1.27 14.56
CA PHE A 76 4.09 -0.09 14.15
C PHE A 76 2.84 0.10 14.99
N ASP A 77 2.64 1.31 15.52
CA ASP A 77 1.45 1.67 16.29
C ASP A 77 0.21 1.82 15.42
N GLU A 78 0.42 2.37 14.22
CA GLU A 78 -0.61 2.63 13.23
C GLU A 78 -0.10 2.24 11.84
N ILE A 79 -0.93 1.55 11.08
CA ILE A 79 -0.62 1.15 9.70
C ILE A 79 -1.74 1.67 8.80
N PHE A 80 -1.35 2.36 7.72
CA PHE A 80 -2.27 2.84 6.69
C PHE A 80 -1.85 2.37 5.31
N VAL A 81 -2.83 2.24 4.44
CA VAL A 81 -2.62 2.01 3.01
C VAL A 81 -3.31 3.15 2.26
N HIS A 82 -2.51 3.98 1.60
CA HIS A 82 -2.99 4.93 0.61
C HIS A 82 -2.96 4.23 -0.75
N THR A 83 -4.12 4.08 -1.38
CA THR A 83 -4.25 3.36 -2.64
C THR A 83 -4.03 4.27 -3.84
N ILE A 84 -3.70 3.70 -5.00
CA ILE A 84 -3.58 4.43 -6.28
C ILE A 84 -4.90 5.12 -6.69
N ALA A 85 -6.03 4.72 -6.12
CA ALA A 85 -7.35 5.33 -6.30
C ALA A 85 -7.70 6.33 -5.18
N ASP A 86 -6.69 6.87 -4.49
CA ASP A 86 -6.81 7.88 -3.44
C ASP A 86 -7.76 7.49 -2.29
N LYS A 87 -7.70 6.22 -1.87
CA LYS A 87 -8.40 5.73 -0.67
C LYS A 87 -7.42 5.54 0.46
N ILE A 88 -7.80 5.92 1.67
CA ILE A 88 -7.04 5.62 2.89
C ILE A 88 -7.69 4.44 3.60
N ILE A 89 -6.94 3.36 3.76
CA ILE A 89 -7.35 2.20 4.53
C ILE A 89 -6.54 2.17 5.82
N TRP A 90 -7.23 2.24 6.95
CA TRP A 90 -6.63 1.99 8.26
C TRP A 90 -6.58 0.49 8.51
N VAL A 91 -5.46 0.02 9.04
CA VAL A 91 -5.21 -1.39 9.38
C VAL A 91 -4.90 -1.49 10.86
N ASN A 92 -5.75 -2.15 11.62
CA ASN A 92 -5.51 -2.40 13.04
C ASN A 92 -4.27 -3.29 13.20
N LYS A 93 -3.32 -2.88 14.05
CA LYS A 93 -2.06 -3.60 14.27
C LYS A 93 -2.24 -5.05 14.76
N ASN A 94 -3.38 -5.37 15.35
CA ASN A 94 -3.71 -6.73 15.81
C ASN A 94 -4.43 -7.57 14.75
N THR A 95 -4.54 -7.06 13.51
CA THR A 95 -5.19 -7.77 12.42
C THR A 95 -4.35 -8.97 11.99
N ARG A 96 -4.98 -10.14 11.93
CA ARG A 96 -4.40 -11.33 11.30
C ARG A 96 -4.91 -11.44 9.86
N LEU A 97 -4.10 -10.98 8.92
CA LEU A 97 -4.44 -11.09 7.51
C LEU A 97 -4.34 -12.55 7.02
N PRO A 98 -5.18 -12.94 6.05
CA PRO A 98 -5.04 -14.22 5.38
C PRO A 98 -3.65 -14.35 4.73
N ARG A 99 -2.98 -15.48 4.96
CA ARG A 99 -1.65 -15.77 4.39
C ARG A 99 -1.71 -16.04 2.89
N THR A 100 -2.81 -16.63 2.39
CA THR A 100 -2.99 -16.89 0.97
C THR A 100 -3.54 -15.66 0.26
N TYR A 101 -2.99 -15.35 -0.91
CA TYR A 101 -3.39 -14.19 -1.69
C TYR A 101 -4.90 -14.23 -2.08
N GLU A 102 -5.43 -15.38 -2.43
CA GLU A 102 -6.84 -15.50 -2.81
C GLU A 102 -7.80 -15.09 -1.70
N ARG A 103 -7.50 -15.48 -0.45
CA ARG A 103 -8.30 -15.06 0.71
C ARG A 103 -8.11 -13.58 1.02
N PHE A 104 -6.88 -13.06 0.88
CA PHE A 104 -6.61 -11.61 1.00
C PHE A 104 -7.40 -10.82 -0.05
N ARG A 105 -7.37 -11.26 -1.32
CA ARG A 105 -8.16 -10.67 -2.40
C ARG A 105 -9.65 -10.58 -2.02
N GLY A 106 -10.24 -11.69 -1.58
CA GLY A 106 -11.64 -11.71 -1.14
C GLY A 106 -11.93 -10.77 0.03
N LEU A 107 -10.99 -10.67 0.98
CA LEU A 107 -11.10 -9.74 2.11
C LEU A 107 -11.09 -8.28 1.66
N MET A 108 -10.17 -7.91 0.75
CA MET A 108 -10.09 -6.54 0.19
C MET A 108 -11.31 -6.20 -0.64
N GLU A 109 -11.79 -7.11 -1.47
CA GLU A 109 -13.03 -6.92 -2.24
C GLU A 109 -14.23 -6.69 -1.32
N LYS A 110 -14.33 -7.44 -0.19
CA LYS A 110 -15.34 -7.20 0.84
C LYS A 110 -15.16 -5.83 1.49
N LEU A 111 -13.91 -5.44 1.84
CA LEU A 111 -13.60 -4.15 2.43
C LEU A 111 -14.06 -2.99 1.54
N PHE A 112 -13.75 -3.04 0.24
CA PHE A 112 -14.19 -2.02 -0.71
C PHE A 112 -15.71 -1.94 -0.87
N LYS A 113 -16.41 -3.07 -0.69
CA LYS A 113 -17.87 -3.12 -0.75
C LYS A 113 -18.54 -2.60 0.52
N THR A 114 -18.01 -2.93 1.70
CA THR A 114 -18.66 -2.64 2.99
C THR A 114 -18.09 -1.42 3.72
N GLY A 115 -16.94 -0.90 3.27
CA GLY A 115 -16.22 0.20 3.92
C GLY A 115 -15.41 -0.22 5.14
N LYS A 116 -15.78 -1.31 5.83
CA LYS A 116 -15.07 -1.82 7.00
C LYS A 116 -15.16 -3.33 7.15
N ILE A 117 -14.17 -3.91 7.80
CA ILE A 117 -14.15 -5.30 8.26
C ILE A 117 -14.10 -5.32 9.78
N GLU A 118 -15.08 -5.94 10.37
CA GLU A 118 -15.24 -6.06 11.81
C GLU A 118 -15.46 -7.51 12.22
N ILE A 119 -14.85 -7.93 13.33
CA ILE A 119 -15.03 -9.26 13.93
C ILE A 119 -15.20 -9.08 15.44
N ASN A 120 -16.27 -9.61 15.99
CA ASN A 120 -16.60 -9.56 17.43
C ASN A 120 -16.55 -8.12 17.99
N GLY A 121 -17.10 -7.13 17.27
CA GLY A 121 -17.13 -5.73 17.66
C GLY A 121 -15.79 -4.99 17.54
N LYS A 122 -14.72 -5.64 17.03
CA LYS A 122 -13.43 -5.00 16.78
C LYS A 122 -13.25 -4.73 15.30
N VAL A 123 -13.03 -3.45 14.95
CA VAL A 123 -12.68 -3.05 13.59
C VAL A 123 -11.24 -3.50 13.30
N LEU A 124 -11.06 -4.25 12.23
CA LEU A 124 -9.76 -4.73 11.77
C LEU A 124 -9.22 -3.91 10.60
N LEU A 125 -10.10 -3.54 9.66
CA LEU A 125 -9.78 -2.75 8.48
C LEU A 125 -10.91 -1.75 8.25
N GLU A 126 -10.58 -0.52 7.87
CA GLU A 126 -11.59 0.50 7.57
C GLU A 126 -11.11 1.46 6.49
N ILE A 127 -11.98 1.76 5.54
CA ILE A 127 -11.75 2.82 4.55
C ILE A 127 -12.19 4.13 5.18
N LEU A 128 -11.22 5.01 5.41
CA LEU A 128 -11.46 6.32 6.02
C LEU A 128 -11.76 7.37 4.95
N ASN A 129 -12.59 8.35 5.31
CA ASN A 129 -12.80 9.54 4.48
C ASN A 129 -11.70 10.57 4.76
N TYR A 130 -10.46 10.16 4.54
CA TYR A 130 -9.24 10.96 4.72
C TYR A 130 -8.48 11.05 3.40
N LYS A 131 -7.64 12.08 3.30
CA LYS A 131 -6.60 12.20 2.28
C LYS A 131 -5.24 11.78 2.85
N LEU A 132 -4.24 11.64 1.98
CA LEU A 132 -2.89 11.30 2.43
C LEU A 132 -2.35 12.32 3.44
N GLU A 133 -2.62 13.61 3.26
CA GLU A 133 -2.20 14.69 4.16
C GLU A 133 -2.73 14.53 5.59
N ASP A 134 -3.95 13.99 5.77
CA ASP A 134 -4.57 13.81 7.07
C ASP A 134 -3.89 12.73 7.93
N VAL A 135 -3.20 11.80 7.28
CA VAL A 135 -2.52 10.68 7.94
C VAL A 135 -1.02 10.90 8.11
N LEU A 136 -0.44 11.92 7.48
CA LEU A 136 0.95 12.32 7.73
C LEU A 136 1.05 13.07 9.07
N LYS A 137 1.90 12.61 9.98
CA LYS A 137 2.10 13.24 11.31
C LYS A 137 3.57 13.39 11.66
N GLY A 138 3.90 14.53 12.23
CA GLY A 138 5.22 14.82 12.76
C GLY A 138 6.33 14.74 11.70
N LYS A 139 7.48 14.17 12.07
CA LYS A 139 8.60 13.97 11.14
C LYS A 139 8.29 12.85 10.15
N VAL A 140 8.10 13.21 8.89
CA VAL A 140 7.79 12.28 7.80
C VAL A 140 9.06 11.88 7.08
N VAL A 141 9.27 10.58 6.94
CA VAL A 141 10.36 9.98 6.16
C VAL A 141 9.76 9.14 5.03
N VAL A 142 10.23 9.39 3.82
CA VAL A 142 9.76 8.71 2.59
C VAL A 142 10.91 7.92 1.98
N LEU A 143 10.72 6.63 1.80
CA LEU A 143 11.66 5.79 1.07
C LEU A 143 11.52 6.05 -0.43
N SER A 144 12.60 6.48 -1.07
CA SER A 144 12.63 6.82 -2.50
C SER A 144 14.01 6.59 -3.06
N GLU A 145 14.11 6.09 -4.29
CA GLU A 145 15.38 5.86 -5.00
C GLU A 145 16.22 7.14 -5.14
N ASN A 146 15.58 8.30 -5.21
CA ASN A 146 16.22 9.61 -5.30
C ASN A 146 16.49 10.25 -3.92
N GLY A 147 16.30 9.49 -2.83
CA GLY A 147 16.51 9.95 -1.47
C GLY A 147 17.99 10.04 -1.08
N GLU A 148 18.26 10.66 0.06
CA GLU A 148 19.57 10.72 0.69
C GLU A 148 19.93 9.36 1.29
N LYS A 149 21.15 8.85 1.01
CA LYS A 149 21.61 7.56 1.51
C LYS A 149 22.20 7.65 2.93
N ASP A 150 22.82 8.77 3.25
CA ASP A 150 23.49 8.96 4.52
C ASP A 150 22.52 8.87 5.71
N LYS A 151 22.94 8.16 6.75
CA LYS A 151 22.18 8.02 8.00
C LYS A 151 20.77 7.47 7.85
N PHE A 152 20.53 6.59 6.86
CA PHE A 152 19.22 5.99 6.60
C PHE A 152 18.52 5.50 7.88
N CYS A 153 19.16 4.59 8.65
CA CYS A 153 18.55 4.08 9.89
C CYS A 153 18.28 5.18 10.91
N LYS A 154 19.16 6.19 11.05
CA LYS A 154 18.91 7.33 11.94
C LYS A 154 17.66 8.12 11.54
N HIS A 155 17.42 8.31 10.25
CA HIS A 155 16.19 8.97 9.77
C HIS A 155 14.97 8.12 10.07
N VAL A 156 15.01 6.81 9.78
CA VAL A 156 13.92 5.86 10.03
C VAL A 156 13.51 5.84 11.50
N VAL A 157 14.45 5.67 12.41
CA VAL A 157 14.13 5.51 13.83
C VAL A 157 13.70 6.80 14.54
N THR A 158 14.05 7.95 13.98
CA THR A 158 13.59 9.26 14.50
C THR A 158 12.31 9.76 13.81
N ALA A 159 11.73 8.98 12.90
CA ALA A 159 10.50 9.34 12.20
C ALA A 159 9.26 9.11 13.07
N ASN A 160 8.28 10.00 12.95
CA ASN A 160 6.93 9.77 13.44
C ASN A 160 6.09 9.00 12.41
N THR A 161 6.33 9.28 11.12
CA THR A 161 5.66 8.64 9.99
C THR A 161 6.69 8.16 8.96
N ILE A 162 6.58 6.89 8.55
CA ILE A 162 7.40 6.29 7.51
C ILE A 162 6.50 5.95 6.33
N CYS A 163 6.88 6.40 5.13
CA CYS A 163 6.16 6.17 3.89
C CYS A 163 6.95 5.28 2.95
N ILE A 164 6.32 4.21 2.44
CA ILE A 164 6.91 3.26 1.50
C ILE A 164 5.97 3.14 0.30
N GLY A 165 6.48 3.31 -0.93
CA GLY A 165 5.71 3.06 -2.14
C GLY A 165 5.33 1.58 -2.26
N ALA A 166 4.06 1.27 -2.58
CA ALA A 166 3.58 -0.09 -2.72
C ALA A 166 3.03 -0.36 -4.13
N PHE A 167 3.87 -0.10 -5.13
CA PHE A 167 3.58 -0.28 -6.55
C PHE A 167 4.75 -0.96 -7.28
N PRO A 168 4.52 -1.58 -8.45
CA PRO A 168 5.55 -2.40 -9.11
C PRO A 168 6.68 -1.59 -9.75
N LYS A 169 6.40 -0.43 -10.34
CA LYS A 169 7.38 0.39 -11.09
C LYS A 169 7.04 1.88 -11.07
N GLY A 170 8.05 2.71 -11.30
CA GLY A 170 7.93 4.17 -11.43
C GLY A 170 8.14 4.92 -10.11
N ASN A 171 7.83 6.20 -10.11
CA ASN A 171 7.92 7.09 -8.95
C ASN A 171 6.53 7.29 -8.32
N PHE A 172 6.45 7.93 -7.17
CA PHE A 172 5.19 8.40 -6.59
C PHE A 172 4.41 9.28 -7.59
N GLU A 173 3.08 9.31 -7.43
CA GLU A 173 2.22 10.22 -8.19
C GLU A 173 2.60 11.67 -7.89
N GLU A 174 2.39 12.56 -8.87
CA GLU A 174 2.72 13.98 -8.72
C GLU A 174 1.99 14.63 -7.54
N GLU A 175 0.72 14.31 -7.35
CA GLU A 175 -0.09 14.78 -6.22
C GLU A 175 0.47 14.29 -4.88
N THR A 176 0.91 13.03 -4.83
CA THR A 176 1.57 12.44 -3.67
C THR A 176 2.89 13.15 -3.37
N LEU A 177 3.73 13.41 -4.38
CA LEU A 177 4.98 14.15 -4.23
C LEU A 177 4.74 15.58 -3.72
N ASN A 178 3.69 16.24 -4.20
CA ASN A 178 3.32 17.57 -3.73
C ASN A 178 2.86 17.56 -2.27
N THR A 179 2.11 16.52 -1.86
CA THR A 179 1.71 16.31 -0.47
C THR A 179 2.93 16.09 0.43
N PHE A 180 3.91 15.30 0.02
CA PHE A 180 5.16 15.12 0.75
C PHE A 180 5.98 16.40 0.87
N LYS A 181 6.05 17.21 -0.18
CA LYS A 181 6.72 18.52 -0.15
C LYS A 181 6.06 19.46 0.87
N LYS A 182 4.73 19.54 0.88
CA LYS A 182 3.98 20.35 1.85
C LYS A 182 4.21 19.89 3.29
N ALA A 183 4.37 18.57 3.51
CA ALA A 183 4.68 17.99 4.81
C ALA A 183 6.16 18.09 5.21
N ASN A 184 7.02 18.76 4.42
CA ASN A 184 8.48 18.81 4.61
C ASN A 184 9.10 17.40 4.80
N ALA A 185 8.62 16.42 4.05
CA ALA A 185 9.07 15.04 4.18
C ALA A 185 10.54 14.87 3.76
N LYS A 186 11.28 14.08 4.54
CA LYS A 186 12.67 13.71 4.23
C LYS A 186 12.68 12.47 3.34
N PHE A 187 13.22 12.59 2.14
CA PHE A 187 13.42 11.46 1.24
C PHE A 187 14.73 10.75 1.54
N VAL A 188 14.66 9.43 1.73
CA VAL A 188 15.83 8.60 2.09
C VAL A 188 15.88 7.33 1.25
N ARG A 189 17.09 6.77 1.09
CA ARG A 189 17.34 5.46 0.48
C ARG A 189 18.38 4.69 1.30
N PHE A 190 18.38 3.39 1.19
CA PHE A 190 19.38 2.52 1.84
C PHE A 190 20.28 1.81 0.82
N ASP A 191 19.89 1.77 -0.45
CA ASP A 191 20.63 1.16 -1.54
C ASP A 191 20.74 2.13 -2.74
N ASP A 192 21.71 1.87 -3.61
CA ASP A 192 21.90 2.61 -4.86
C ASP A 192 21.03 2.03 -5.99
N LYS A 193 20.49 0.81 -5.79
CA LYS A 193 19.60 0.12 -6.72
C LYS A 193 18.15 0.31 -6.31
N SER A 194 17.27 0.23 -7.31
CA SER A 194 15.84 0.12 -7.07
C SER A 194 15.51 -1.13 -6.23
N CYS A 195 14.75 -0.94 -5.17
CA CYS A 195 14.38 -1.98 -4.23
C CYS A 195 12.88 -2.22 -4.21
N SER A 196 12.47 -3.49 -4.07
CA SER A 196 11.05 -3.81 -3.92
C SER A 196 10.47 -3.24 -2.63
N SER A 197 9.16 -2.94 -2.65
CA SER A 197 8.43 -2.48 -1.45
C SER A 197 8.58 -3.42 -0.26
N LEU A 198 8.60 -4.74 -0.52
CA LEU A 198 8.79 -5.74 0.52
C LEU A 198 10.19 -5.65 1.15
N TYR A 199 11.24 -5.52 0.34
CA TYR A 199 12.60 -5.37 0.83
C TYR A 199 12.78 -4.05 1.58
N SER A 200 12.20 -2.97 1.07
CA SER A 200 12.17 -1.68 1.77
C SER A 200 11.50 -1.77 3.14
N THR A 201 10.40 -2.51 3.25
CA THR A 201 9.70 -2.76 4.52
C THR A 201 10.61 -3.55 5.48
N CYS A 202 11.29 -4.58 4.98
CA CYS A 202 12.24 -5.36 5.78
C CYS A 202 13.38 -4.48 6.33
N MET A 203 13.97 -3.62 5.51
CA MET A 203 15.06 -2.72 5.92
C MET A 203 14.62 -1.72 6.99
N VAL A 204 13.40 -1.18 6.88
CA VAL A 204 12.82 -0.32 7.93
C VAL A 204 12.68 -1.09 9.26
N ILE A 205 12.16 -2.30 9.22
CA ILE A 205 12.03 -3.18 10.40
C ILE A 205 13.40 -3.48 11.01
N CYS A 206 14.40 -3.80 10.20
CA CYS A 206 15.78 -4.03 10.66
C CYS A 206 16.36 -2.80 11.36
N CYS A 207 16.18 -1.59 10.81
CA CYS A 207 16.67 -0.37 11.45
C CYS A 207 15.99 -0.11 12.82
N ILE A 208 14.69 -0.36 12.94
CA ILE A 208 13.98 -0.17 14.20
C ILE A 208 14.45 -1.20 15.25
N ASN A 209 14.61 -2.47 14.85
CA ASN A 209 15.07 -3.54 15.76
C ASN A 209 16.49 -3.34 16.23
N SER A 210 17.41 -2.86 15.38
CA SER A 210 18.83 -2.65 15.77
C SER A 210 19.01 -1.63 16.89
N ILE A 211 18.04 -0.74 17.11
CA ILE A 211 18.08 0.21 18.25
C ILE A 211 17.42 -0.37 19.49
N ASN A 212 16.40 -1.23 19.32
CA ASN A 212 15.73 -1.87 20.43
C ASN A 212 16.53 -3.03 21.05
N GLY A 213 17.74 -3.31 20.55
CA GLY A 213 18.65 -4.34 21.09
C GLY A 213 18.21 -5.78 20.80
N VAL A 214 17.40 -5.98 19.77
CA VAL A 214 16.96 -7.29 19.28
C VAL A 214 17.71 -7.66 18.01
#